data_e77e2a0c66aa8555d84ced6b114d74da
#
_entry.id   e77e2a0c66aa8555d84ced6b114d74da
#
_cell.length_a   1.000
_cell.length_b   1.000
_cell.length_c   1.000
_cell.angle_alpha   90.00
_cell.angle_beta   90.00
_cell.angle_gamma   90.00
#
_symmetry.space_group_name_H-M   'P 1'
#
loop_
_entity.id
_entity.type
_entity.pdbx_description
1 polymer ?
#
loop_
_entity_poly.entity_id
_entity_poly.type
_entity_poly.pdbx_seq_one_letter_code
_entity_poly.pdbx_strand_id
1 'polypeptide(L)'
;MVEESDLKQWRDAGHVARRTLEGIKGEIVAGKSWNDVIDSAERFIRRHGGQAAFPVTISVNDFAAHYTTNSQLSPPEGWEREMVFEKGDLVKLDVGVHIKGALGDNAMTLEVGNGGNHTDQIKAAREARDAAIEKMHPGTPWHVVGAAAEQVSKDYGFMPISNLCGHKMERWS
;
A
#
# COMPACT_ATOMS: atom_id res chain seq x y z
N MET A 1 13.36 -26.03 -6.76
CA MET A 1 13.60 -24.84 -7.60
C MET A 1 12.25 -24.27 -7.93
N VAL A 2 12.09 -22.95 -7.90
CA VAL A 2 10.85 -22.30 -8.34
C VAL A 2 10.85 -22.33 -9.87
N GLU A 3 9.74 -22.80 -10.45
CA GLU A 3 9.60 -22.88 -11.91
C GLU A 3 9.54 -21.45 -12.52
N GLU A 4 10.09 -21.28 -13.73
CA GLU A 4 10.07 -19.96 -14.42
C GLU A 4 8.63 -19.45 -14.67
N SER A 5 7.70 -20.39 -14.94
CA SER A 5 6.27 -20.09 -15.07
C SER A 5 5.67 -19.53 -13.79
N ASP A 6 6.14 -20.01 -12.63
CA ASP A 6 5.73 -19.51 -11.31
C ASP A 6 6.26 -18.11 -11.06
N LEU A 7 7.55 -17.86 -11.32
CA LEU A 7 8.16 -16.54 -11.18
C LEU A 7 7.44 -15.51 -12.06
N LYS A 8 7.04 -15.91 -13.27
CA LYS A 8 6.25 -15.02 -14.14
C LYS A 8 4.96 -14.56 -13.50
N GLN A 9 4.19 -15.46 -12.85
CA GLN A 9 2.92 -15.10 -12.21
C GLN A 9 3.12 -14.13 -11.04
N TRP A 10 4.18 -14.28 -10.25
CA TRP A 10 4.53 -13.35 -9.18
C TRP A 10 4.89 -11.97 -9.74
N ARG A 11 5.68 -11.91 -10.80
CA ARG A 11 6.02 -10.65 -11.49
C ARG A 11 4.77 -9.98 -12.08
N ASP A 12 3.90 -10.75 -12.75
CA ASP A 12 2.67 -10.24 -13.33
C ASP A 12 1.74 -9.68 -12.25
N ALA A 13 1.58 -10.36 -11.10
CA ALA A 13 0.79 -9.87 -9.97
C ALA A 13 1.35 -8.55 -9.42
N GLY A 14 2.66 -8.47 -9.18
CA GLY A 14 3.33 -7.25 -8.75
C GLY A 14 3.20 -6.11 -9.77
N HIS A 15 3.27 -6.41 -11.06
CA HIS A 15 3.05 -5.41 -12.12
C HIS A 15 1.62 -4.86 -12.12
N VAL A 16 0.61 -5.73 -11.95
CA VAL A 16 -0.79 -5.28 -11.88
C VAL A 16 -1.00 -4.43 -10.63
N ALA A 17 -0.47 -4.84 -9.46
CA ALA A 17 -0.56 -4.06 -8.22
C ALA A 17 0.06 -2.67 -8.39
N ARG A 18 1.29 -2.59 -8.90
CA ARG A 18 1.96 -1.30 -9.17
C ARG A 18 1.17 -0.42 -10.15
N ARG A 19 0.71 -1.00 -11.27
CA ARG A 19 -0.07 -0.24 -12.27
C ARG A 19 -1.39 0.25 -11.70
N THR A 20 -2.00 -0.50 -10.79
CA THR A 20 -3.22 -0.07 -10.11
C THR A 20 -2.95 1.19 -9.28
N LEU A 21 -1.89 1.20 -8.45
CA LEU A 21 -1.51 2.39 -7.69
C LEU A 21 -1.24 3.59 -8.60
N GLU A 22 -0.45 3.40 -9.66
CA GLU A 22 -0.13 4.47 -10.62
C GLU A 22 -1.36 5.01 -11.35
N GLY A 23 -2.30 4.13 -11.73
CA GLY A 23 -3.53 4.49 -12.44
C GLY A 23 -4.56 5.19 -11.56
N ILE A 24 -4.61 4.87 -10.27
CA ILE A 24 -5.64 5.37 -9.34
C ILE A 24 -5.18 6.61 -8.57
N LYS A 25 -3.87 6.83 -8.39
CA LYS A 25 -3.35 7.96 -7.60
C LYS A 25 -3.94 9.32 -7.99
N GLY A 26 -4.28 9.53 -9.26
CA GLY A 26 -4.90 10.76 -9.76
C GLY A 26 -6.36 10.95 -9.35
N GLU A 27 -7.02 9.92 -8.83
CA GLU A 27 -8.37 9.98 -8.32
C GLU A 27 -8.42 10.39 -6.83
N ILE A 28 -7.28 10.36 -6.12
CA ILE A 28 -7.18 10.75 -4.72
C ILE A 28 -7.06 12.27 -4.64
N VAL A 29 -8.20 12.94 -4.71
CA VAL A 29 -8.32 14.40 -4.70
C VAL A 29 -9.36 14.85 -3.69
N ALA A 30 -9.24 16.09 -3.20
CA ALA A 30 -10.19 16.63 -2.24
C ALA A 30 -11.64 16.57 -2.77
N GLY A 31 -12.56 16.13 -1.91
CA GLY A 31 -13.97 15.93 -2.22
C GLY A 31 -14.31 14.60 -2.89
N LYS A 32 -13.33 13.79 -3.28
CA LYS A 32 -13.58 12.46 -3.83
C LYS A 32 -13.85 11.45 -2.71
N SER A 33 -14.86 10.60 -2.89
CA SER A 33 -15.20 9.54 -1.95
C SER A 33 -14.13 8.45 -1.90
N TRP A 34 -13.80 7.96 -0.69
CA TRP A 34 -12.90 6.81 -0.51
C TRP A 34 -13.45 5.55 -1.17
N ASN A 35 -14.77 5.31 -1.04
CA ASN A 35 -15.44 4.18 -1.69
C ASN A 35 -15.26 4.20 -3.21
N ASP A 36 -15.41 5.35 -3.85
CA ASP A 36 -15.23 5.48 -5.29
C ASP A 36 -13.81 5.10 -5.72
N VAL A 37 -12.81 5.48 -4.93
CA VAL A 37 -11.40 5.15 -5.23
C VAL A 37 -11.12 3.68 -5.02
N ILE A 38 -11.66 3.06 -3.95
CA ILE A 38 -11.58 1.60 -3.72
C ILE A 38 -12.21 0.85 -4.89
N ASP A 39 -13.43 1.19 -5.26
CA ASP A 39 -14.15 0.58 -6.39
C ASP A 39 -13.39 0.74 -7.71
N SER A 40 -12.78 1.90 -7.94
CA SER A 40 -11.95 2.15 -9.12
C SER A 40 -10.71 1.26 -9.13
N ALA A 41 -10.03 1.12 -8.00
CA ALA A 41 -8.85 0.27 -7.86
C ALA A 41 -9.19 -1.20 -8.11
N GLU A 42 -10.27 -1.71 -7.52
CA GLU A 42 -10.71 -3.09 -7.76
C GLU A 42 -11.12 -3.34 -9.21
N ARG A 43 -11.82 -2.40 -9.84
CA ARG A 43 -12.13 -2.49 -11.28
C ARG A 43 -10.87 -2.48 -12.13
N PHE A 44 -9.87 -1.68 -11.76
CA PHE A 44 -8.59 -1.63 -12.45
C PHE A 44 -7.86 -2.96 -12.37
N ILE A 45 -7.77 -3.57 -11.19
CA ILE A 45 -7.17 -4.89 -10.96
C ILE A 45 -7.82 -5.94 -11.89
N ARG A 46 -9.16 -6.02 -11.86
CA ARG A 46 -9.92 -6.99 -12.69
C ARG A 46 -9.68 -6.79 -14.18
N ARG A 47 -9.66 -5.54 -14.66
CA ARG A 47 -9.41 -5.23 -16.09
C ARG A 47 -8.01 -5.61 -16.55
N HIS A 48 -7.05 -5.70 -15.64
CA HIS A 48 -5.66 -6.06 -15.95
C HIS A 48 -5.34 -7.53 -15.65
N GLY A 49 -6.37 -8.36 -15.47
CA GLY A 49 -6.24 -9.81 -15.35
C GLY A 49 -5.85 -10.32 -13.97
N GLY A 50 -5.84 -9.46 -12.96
CA GLY A 50 -5.68 -9.82 -11.55
C GLY A 50 -7.02 -9.96 -10.83
N GLN A 51 -6.95 -10.44 -9.60
CA GLN A 51 -8.04 -10.38 -8.62
C GLN A 51 -7.47 -9.77 -7.33
N ALA A 52 -8.31 -9.11 -6.54
CA ALA A 52 -7.88 -8.59 -5.24
C ALA A 52 -7.50 -9.76 -4.31
N ALA A 53 -6.30 -9.70 -3.76
CA ALA A 53 -5.81 -10.70 -2.80
C ALA A 53 -6.36 -10.41 -1.39
N PHE A 54 -6.61 -9.14 -1.11
CA PHE A 54 -7.31 -8.63 0.06
C PHE A 54 -8.10 -7.37 -0.37
N PRO A 55 -9.08 -6.91 0.40
CA PRO A 55 -9.80 -5.67 0.08
C PRO A 55 -8.83 -4.51 -0.08
N VAL A 56 -8.98 -3.71 -1.13
CA VAL A 56 -8.18 -2.47 -1.26
C VAL A 56 -8.37 -1.62 -0.02
N THR A 57 -7.27 -1.18 0.60
CA THR A 57 -7.34 -0.37 1.82
C THR A 57 -6.93 1.07 1.55
N ILE A 58 -7.66 2.00 2.17
CA ILE A 58 -7.35 3.43 2.19
C ILE A 58 -7.28 3.86 3.63
N SER A 59 -6.09 4.22 4.08
CA SER A 59 -5.85 4.68 5.45
C SER A 59 -5.43 6.14 5.42
N VAL A 60 -6.17 7.01 6.12
CA VAL A 60 -5.99 8.46 6.07
C VAL A 60 -5.54 8.98 7.42
N ASN A 61 -4.54 9.84 7.42
CA ASN A 61 -3.98 10.50 8.60
C ASN A 61 -3.60 9.50 9.71
N ASP A 62 -4.30 9.52 10.85
CA ASP A 62 -4.03 8.68 12.02
C ASP A 62 -4.32 7.19 11.82
N PHE A 63 -5.09 6.83 10.80
CA PHE A 63 -5.20 5.43 10.39
C PHE A 63 -3.91 5.02 9.69
N ALA A 64 -3.11 4.20 10.34
CA ALA A 64 -1.80 3.81 9.82
C ALA A 64 -1.90 2.87 8.62
N ALA A 65 -2.75 1.83 8.71
CA ALA A 65 -2.92 0.78 7.71
C ALA A 65 -4.25 0.02 7.90
N HIS A 66 -4.57 -0.87 6.97
CA HIS A 66 -5.63 -1.88 7.03
C HIS A 66 -7.07 -1.34 7.16
N TYR A 67 -7.27 -0.05 6.92
CA TYR A 67 -8.62 0.50 6.90
C TYR A 67 -9.23 0.33 5.51
N THR A 68 -10.40 -0.27 5.46
CA THR A 68 -11.20 -0.38 4.24
C THR A 68 -12.65 -0.04 4.51
N THR A 69 -13.33 0.38 3.47
CA THR A 69 -14.78 0.61 3.47
C THR A 69 -15.33 0.09 2.15
N ASN A 70 -16.61 -0.06 2.06
CA ASN A 70 -17.28 -0.33 0.80
C ASN A 70 -18.67 0.33 0.76
N SER A 71 -19.18 0.56 -0.45
CA SER A 71 -20.47 1.21 -0.68
C SER A 71 -21.69 0.43 -0.17
N GLN A 72 -21.49 -0.83 0.23
CA GLN A 72 -22.58 -1.71 0.72
C GLN A 72 -22.64 -1.75 2.26
N LEU A 73 -21.59 -1.29 2.95
CA LEU A 73 -21.56 -1.22 4.41
C LEU A 73 -22.03 0.14 4.86
N SER A 74 -22.99 0.17 5.77
CA SER A 74 -23.30 1.39 6.50
C SER A 74 -22.08 1.79 7.32
N PRO A 75 -21.72 3.09 7.36
CA PRO A 75 -20.66 3.53 8.25
C PRO A 75 -21.02 3.19 9.71
N PRO A 76 -20.03 2.92 10.56
CA PRO A 76 -20.27 2.72 11.98
C PRO A 76 -21.05 3.89 12.57
N GLU A 77 -21.86 3.62 13.60
CA GLU A 77 -22.62 4.66 14.31
C GLU A 77 -21.68 5.79 14.78
N GLY A 78 -22.02 7.02 14.47
CA GLY A 78 -21.18 8.20 14.72
C GLY A 78 -20.15 8.52 13.60
N TRP A 79 -20.06 7.71 12.56
CA TRP A 79 -19.22 7.92 11.38
C TRP A 79 -20.06 8.26 10.13
N GLU A 80 -21.16 8.95 10.33
CA GLU A 80 -22.14 9.30 9.30
C GLU A 80 -21.62 10.30 8.25
N ARG A 81 -20.38 10.75 8.39
CA ARG A 81 -19.73 11.58 7.36
C ARG A 81 -19.38 10.68 6.17
N GLU A 82 -19.82 11.09 5.01
CA GLU A 82 -19.28 10.59 3.76
C GLU A 82 -17.76 10.70 3.84
N MET A 83 -17.05 9.55 3.73
CA MET A 83 -15.59 9.52 3.79
C MET A 83 -15.04 10.07 2.47
N VAL A 84 -14.79 11.36 2.44
CA VAL A 84 -14.18 12.08 1.34
C VAL A 84 -12.79 12.55 1.72
N PHE A 85 -11.90 12.64 0.74
CA PHE A 85 -10.58 13.21 0.97
C PHE A 85 -10.67 14.73 1.18
N GLU A 86 -9.84 15.22 2.09
CA GLU A 86 -9.67 16.65 2.33
C GLU A 86 -8.25 17.09 1.89
N LYS A 87 -8.09 18.37 1.56
CA LYS A 87 -6.77 18.92 1.21
C LYS A 87 -5.83 18.83 2.43
N GLY A 88 -4.65 18.28 2.21
CA GLY A 88 -3.66 18.04 3.26
C GLY A 88 -3.71 16.65 3.87
N ASP A 89 -4.70 15.82 3.53
CA ASP A 89 -4.73 14.43 4.01
C ASP A 89 -3.52 13.65 3.56
N LEU A 90 -2.93 12.90 4.49
CA LEU A 90 -1.92 11.89 4.22
C LEU A 90 -2.61 10.55 3.96
N VAL A 91 -2.63 10.14 2.70
CA VAL A 91 -3.37 8.96 2.25
C VAL A 91 -2.41 7.80 1.95
N LYS A 92 -2.64 6.65 2.57
CA LYS A 92 -1.98 5.37 2.29
C LYS A 92 -2.98 4.51 1.52
N LEU A 93 -2.68 4.24 0.25
CA LEU A 93 -3.43 3.30 -0.60
C LEU A 93 -2.63 2.02 -0.69
N ASP A 94 -3.24 0.90 -0.31
CA ASP A 94 -2.61 -0.41 -0.28
C ASP A 94 -3.44 -1.41 -1.11
N VAL A 95 -2.74 -2.15 -1.97
CA VAL A 95 -3.34 -2.96 -3.03
C VAL A 95 -2.68 -4.33 -3.07
N GLY A 96 -3.44 -5.35 -2.72
CA GLY A 96 -3.09 -6.74 -2.94
C GLY A 96 -3.71 -7.28 -4.23
N VAL A 97 -2.89 -7.90 -5.06
CA VAL A 97 -3.34 -8.55 -6.30
C VAL A 97 -2.91 -10.00 -6.30
N HIS A 98 -3.74 -10.90 -6.78
CA HIS A 98 -3.27 -12.24 -7.11
C HIS A 98 -3.55 -12.63 -8.56
N ILE A 99 -2.62 -13.43 -9.12
CA ILE A 99 -2.77 -14.13 -10.40
C ILE A 99 -2.52 -15.61 -10.13
N LYS A 100 -3.57 -16.42 -10.18
CA LYS A 100 -3.52 -17.86 -9.83
C LYS A 100 -2.85 -18.12 -8.48
N GLY A 101 -3.10 -17.25 -7.50
CA GLY A 101 -2.56 -17.35 -6.15
C GLY A 101 -1.15 -16.75 -5.95
N ALA A 102 -0.43 -16.41 -7.01
CA ALA A 102 0.80 -15.63 -6.87
C ALA A 102 0.45 -14.19 -6.54
N LEU A 103 1.07 -13.62 -5.50
CA LEU A 103 0.68 -12.36 -4.90
C LEU A 103 1.57 -11.19 -5.35
N GLY A 104 0.98 -10.01 -5.47
CA GLY A 104 1.66 -8.74 -5.54
C GLY A 104 1.04 -7.81 -4.50
N ASP A 105 1.84 -7.41 -3.53
CA ASP A 105 1.44 -6.57 -2.40
C ASP A 105 2.20 -5.25 -2.47
N ASN A 106 1.49 -4.17 -2.72
CA ASN A 106 2.07 -2.86 -2.99
C ASN A 106 1.27 -1.74 -2.35
N ALA A 107 1.96 -0.83 -1.68
CA ALA A 107 1.35 0.37 -1.13
C ALA A 107 2.03 1.65 -1.62
N MET A 108 1.29 2.74 -1.58
CA MET A 108 1.80 4.08 -1.80
C MET A 108 1.22 5.06 -0.80
N THR A 109 2.01 6.10 -0.50
CA THR A 109 1.55 7.23 0.30
C THR A 109 1.61 8.51 -0.52
N LEU A 110 0.58 9.34 -0.41
CA LEU A 110 0.54 10.67 -1.02
C LEU A 110 -0.19 11.66 -0.13
N GLU A 111 0.09 12.96 -0.34
CA GLU A 111 -0.65 14.05 0.29
C GLU A 111 -1.65 14.64 -0.69
N VAL A 112 -2.89 14.82 -0.25
CA VAL A 112 -3.97 15.39 -1.08
C VAL A 112 -3.73 16.88 -1.31
N GLY A 113 -3.64 17.29 -2.56
CA GLY A 113 -3.51 18.70 -2.95
C GLY A 113 -2.09 19.27 -2.85
N ASN A 114 -1.07 18.42 -2.69
CA ASN A 114 0.36 18.79 -2.74
C ASN A 114 0.76 19.96 -1.82
N GLY A 115 0.25 19.99 -0.59
CA GLY A 115 0.54 21.03 0.39
C GLY A 115 1.97 21.01 0.92
N GLY A 116 2.66 19.87 0.81
CA GLY A 116 4.05 19.70 1.22
C GLY A 116 4.25 19.46 2.71
N ASN A 117 3.18 19.33 3.50
CA ASN A 117 3.26 19.14 4.94
C ASN A 117 3.86 17.79 5.35
N HIS A 118 3.72 16.76 4.49
CA HIS A 118 4.15 15.39 4.75
C HIS A 118 5.31 14.94 3.86
N THR A 119 5.97 15.87 3.16
CA THR A 119 7.03 15.55 2.19
C THR A 119 8.15 14.73 2.81
N ASP A 120 8.66 15.13 3.97
CA ASP A 120 9.78 14.44 4.64
C ASP A 120 9.34 13.07 5.15
N GLN A 121 8.12 12.92 5.66
CA GLN A 121 7.59 11.65 6.11
C GLN A 121 7.43 10.65 4.96
N ILE A 122 6.89 11.10 3.83
CA ILE A 122 6.74 10.28 2.62
C ILE A 122 8.12 9.87 2.07
N LYS A 123 9.06 10.81 2.07
CA LYS A 123 10.44 10.55 1.63
C LYS A 123 11.15 9.57 2.55
N ALA A 124 11.06 9.77 3.88
CA ALA A 124 11.63 8.85 4.87
C ALA A 124 11.12 7.42 4.70
N ALA A 125 9.80 7.23 4.55
CA ALA A 125 9.20 5.91 4.33
C ALA A 125 9.71 5.24 3.04
N ARG A 126 9.86 6.01 1.96
CA ARG A 126 10.39 5.51 0.70
C ARG A 126 11.85 5.08 0.80
N GLU A 127 12.69 5.93 1.38
CA GLU A 127 14.12 5.64 1.55
C GLU A 127 14.36 4.50 2.55
N ALA A 128 13.55 4.41 3.61
CA ALA A 128 13.58 3.28 4.54
C ALA A 128 13.26 1.94 3.84
N ARG A 129 12.23 1.92 2.98
CA ARG A 129 11.93 0.76 2.14
C ARG A 129 13.10 0.40 1.23
N ASP A 130 13.69 1.37 0.55
CA ASP A 130 14.79 1.14 -0.39
C ASP A 130 16.03 0.61 0.34
N ALA A 131 16.37 1.16 1.51
CA ALA A 131 17.44 0.67 2.36
C ALA A 131 17.20 -0.77 2.87
N ALA A 132 15.94 -1.12 3.20
CA ALA A 132 15.56 -2.48 3.54
C ALA A 132 15.76 -3.44 2.36
N ILE A 133 15.32 -3.07 1.16
CA ILE A 133 15.47 -3.87 -0.05
C ILE A 133 16.94 -4.14 -0.36
N GLU A 134 17.82 -3.15 -0.21
CA GLU A 134 19.28 -3.31 -0.41
C GLU A 134 19.91 -4.36 0.51
N LYS A 135 19.30 -4.64 1.66
CA LYS A 135 19.76 -5.67 2.60
C LYS A 135 19.14 -7.05 2.36
N MET A 136 18.14 -7.15 1.49
CA MET A 136 17.44 -8.42 1.21
C MET A 136 18.24 -9.31 0.28
N HIS A 137 19.17 -10.05 0.84
CA HIS A 137 19.94 -11.09 0.15
C HIS A 137 19.69 -12.48 0.80
N PRO A 138 19.86 -13.56 0.05
CA PRO A 138 19.78 -14.90 0.62
C PRO A 138 20.72 -15.07 1.83
N GLY A 139 20.15 -15.47 2.98
CA GLY A 139 20.89 -15.65 4.22
C GLY A 139 20.99 -14.41 5.10
N THR A 140 20.53 -13.24 4.67
CA THR A 140 20.49 -12.06 5.53
C THR A 140 19.43 -12.23 6.62
N PRO A 141 19.79 -12.09 7.91
CA PRO A 141 18.83 -12.12 8.99
C PRO A 141 17.84 -10.96 8.92
N TRP A 142 16.56 -11.21 9.20
CA TRP A 142 15.50 -10.17 9.12
C TRP A 142 15.75 -8.94 9.97
N HIS A 143 16.40 -9.10 11.14
CA HIS A 143 16.72 -7.95 11.98
C HIS A 143 17.69 -6.96 11.31
N VAL A 144 18.55 -7.42 10.39
CA VAL A 144 19.45 -6.53 9.63
C VAL A 144 18.65 -5.69 8.64
N VAL A 145 17.65 -6.30 8.00
CA VAL A 145 16.72 -5.61 7.09
C VAL A 145 15.90 -4.56 7.84
N GLY A 146 15.33 -4.95 8.99
CA GLY A 146 14.56 -4.03 9.84
C GLY A 146 15.39 -2.89 10.40
N ALA A 147 16.62 -3.16 10.85
CA ALA A 147 17.54 -2.14 11.37
C ALA A 147 17.92 -1.09 10.31
N ALA A 148 18.07 -1.50 9.04
CA ALA A 148 18.34 -0.56 7.95
C ALA A 148 17.17 0.42 7.74
N ALA A 149 15.93 -0.08 7.71
CA ALA A 149 14.74 0.75 7.61
C ALA A 149 14.56 1.68 8.82
N GLU A 150 14.78 1.15 10.01
CA GLU A 150 14.69 1.92 11.27
C GLU A 150 15.70 3.07 11.31
N GLN A 151 16.95 2.82 10.89
CA GLN A 151 18.00 3.85 10.87
C GLN A 151 17.61 5.01 9.98
N VAL A 152 17.16 4.75 8.74
CA VAL A 152 16.72 5.81 7.82
C VAL A 152 15.55 6.59 8.40
N SER A 153 14.56 5.92 8.99
CA SER A 153 13.42 6.60 9.62
C SER A 153 13.88 7.55 10.73
N LYS A 154 14.81 7.11 11.59
CA LYS A 154 15.37 7.91 12.68
C LYS A 154 16.17 9.11 12.18
N ASP A 155 16.91 8.97 11.08
CA ASP A 155 17.69 10.06 10.48
C ASP A 155 16.80 11.21 10.01
N TYR A 156 15.53 10.90 9.66
CA TYR A 156 14.48 11.88 9.36
C TYR A 156 13.70 12.36 10.60
N GLY A 157 14.00 11.84 11.78
CA GLY A 157 13.27 12.16 13.02
C GLY A 157 11.95 11.41 13.19
N PHE A 158 11.72 10.34 12.42
CA PHE A 158 10.53 9.50 12.51
C PHE A 158 10.84 8.15 13.16
N MET A 159 9.79 7.50 13.65
CA MET A 159 9.86 6.14 14.17
C MET A 159 9.02 5.21 13.29
N PRO A 160 9.53 4.02 12.92
CA PRO A 160 8.71 3.03 12.25
C PRO A 160 7.62 2.50 13.20
N ILE A 161 6.50 2.06 12.60
CA ILE A 161 5.43 1.41 13.34
C ILE A 161 5.95 0.10 13.92
N SER A 162 5.85 -0.08 15.25
CA SER A 162 6.45 -1.21 15.97
C SER A 162 5.61 -2.49 15.96
N ASN A 163 4.32 -2.39 15.67
CA ASN A 163 3.37 -3.51 15.64
C ASN A 163 3.02 -4.02 14.23
N LEU A 164 3.69 -3.49 13.21
CA LEU A 164 3.67 -4.03 11.85
C LEU A 164 5.08 -4.46 11.47
N CYS A 165 5.18 -5.48 10.62
CA CYS A 165 6.47 -6.02 10.19
C CYS A 165 6.39 -6.50 8.73
N GLY A 166 7.55 -6.73 8.12
CA GLY A 166 7.63 -7.45 6.87
C GLY A 166 7.22 -8.91 7.06
N HIS A 167 6.67 -9.51 6.03
CA HIS A 167 6.20 -10.89 6.06
C HIS A 167 6.57 -11.65 4.78
N LYS A 168 6.63 -12.97 4.90
CA LYS A 168 6.74 -13.87 3.78
C LYS A 168 5.40 -13.93 3.04
N MET A 169 5.44 -14.05 1.73
CA MET A 169 4.26 -14.37 0.92
C MET A 169 4.38 -15.78 0.36
N GLU A 170 3.29 -16.52 0.41
CA GLU A 170 3.12 -17.82 -0.25
C GLU A 170 1.95 -17.76 -1.21
N ARG A 171 1.77 -18.82 -2.03
CA ARG A 171 0.60 -18.88 -2.90
C ARG A 171 -0.68 -18.91 -2.07
N TRP A 172 -1.60 -18.00 -2.34
CA TRP A 172 -2.88 -17.85 -1.67
C TRP A 172 -2.81 -17.33 -0.22
N SER A 173 -1.64 -16.90 0.27
CA SER A 173 -1.47 -16.37 1.63
C SER A 173 -0.31 -15.38 1.77
#